data_f7a3a7ae14c163ffbdb77ec35e764377
#
_entry.id   f7a3a7ae14c163ffbdb77ec35e764377
#
_cell.length_a   1.000
_cell.length_b   1.000
_cell.length_c   1.000
_cell.angle_alpha   90.00
_cell.angle_beta   90.00
_cell.angle_gamma   90.00
#
_symmetry.space_group_name_H-M   'P 1'
#
loop_
_entity.id
_entity.type
_entity.pdbx_description
1 polymer ?
#
loop_
_entity_poly.entity_id
_entity_poly.type
_entity_poly.pdbx_seq_one_letter_code
_entity_poly.pdbx_strand_id
1 'polypeptide(L)'
;MPIAYIDVPQGIRIEAKKKLVKEVCDAIHEAYPIPDTRILLREWPLENVSKDGRLDSEPARPICRLEVPPGVPVEAKRKLVKRISAAITAAYGLPKEDIRLPSGKVVATNWVLIFFLEYSLENAALDGLLAFENPMVIESMQEAMKVVEAAE
;
A
#
# COMPACT_ATOMS: atom_id res chain seq x y z
N MET A 1 -9.61 -8.43 -5.61
CA MET A 1 -8.63 -7.71 -6.45
C MET A 1 -8.05 -6.57 -5.63
N PRO A 2 -6.80 -6.68 -5.23
CA PRO A 2 -6.15 -5.65 -4.43
C PRO A 2 -5.87 -4.40 -5.26
N ILE A 3 -6.08 -3.22 -4.67
CA ILE A 3 -5.72 -1.94 -5.28
C ILE A 3 -4.86 -1.18 -4.29
N ALA A 4 -3.72 -0.66 -4.75
CA ALA A 4 -2.89 0.25 -3.98
C ALA A 4 -2.93 1.64 -4.59
N TYR A 5 -3.29 2.63 -3.79
CA TYR A 5 -3.14 4.05 -4.13
C TYR A 5 -1.93 4.58 -3.35
N ILE A 6 -0.94 5.08 -4.06
CA ILE A 6 0.27 5.63 -3.44
C ILE A 6 0.36 7.11 -3.76
N ASP A 7 0.09 7.94 -2.77
CA ASP A 7 0.22 9.39 -2.86
C ASP A 7 1.66 9.78 -2.57
N VAL A 8 2.33 10.37 -3.54
CA VAL A 8 3.77 10.60 -3.55
C VAL A 8 4.11 11.95 -4.21
N PRO A 9 5.26 12.55 -3.89
CA PRO A 9 5.71 13.71 -4.63
C PRO A 9 6.06 13.33 -6.07
N GLN A 10 5.82 14.26 -6.99
CA GLN A 10 6.26 14.11 -8.37
C GLN A 10 7.78 14.25 -8.49
N GLY A 11 8.36 13.79 -9.60
CA GLY A 11 9.75 14.07 -9.98
C GLY A 11 10.71 12.89 -9.94
N ILE A 12 10.29 11.70 -9.51
CA ILE A 12 11.16 10.53 -9.63
C ILE A 12 11.23 10.01 -11.07
N ARG A 13 12.32 9.36 -11.41
CA ARG A 13 12.59 8.82 -12.74
C ARG A 13 11.69 7.62 -13.02
N ILE A 14 11.41 7.39 -14.30
CA ILE A 14 10.55 6.28 -14.73
C ILE A 14 11.09 4.90 -14.30
N GLU A 15 12.40 4.72 -14.26
CA GLU A 15 13.03 3.48 -13.78
C GLU A 15 12.73 3.21 -12.31
N ALA A 16 12.76 4.27 -11.48
CA ALA A 16 12.39 4.17 -10.07
C ALA A 16 10.91 3.83 -9.88
N LYS A 17 10.02 4.42 -10.71
CA LYS A 17 8.59 4.06 -10.72
C LYS A 17 8.37 2.61 -11.08
N LYS A 18 9.02 2.11 -12.15
CA LYS A 18 8.93 0.72 -12.58
C LYS A 18 9.36 -0.24 -11.47
N LYS A 19 10.48 0.06 -10.81
CA LYS A 19 10.96 -0.74 -9.68
C LYS A 19 9.99 -0.71 -8.52
N LEU A 20 9.52 0.48 -8.13
CA LEU A 20 8.55 0.66 -7.05
C LEU A 20 7.28 -0.17 -7.27
N VAL A 21 6.63 -0.01 -8.43
CA VAL A 21 5.36 -0.71 -8.68
C VAL A 21 5.56 -2.23 -8.76
N LYS A 22 6.70 -2.69 -9.27
CA LYS A 22 7.02 -4.12 -9.27
C LYS A 22 7.18 -4.67 -7.85
N GLU A 23 7.98 -4.03 -7.03
CA GLU A 23 8.22 -4.47 -5.64
C GLU A 23 6.95 -4.44 -4.80
N VAL A 24 6.12 -3.40 -4.97
CA VAL A 24 4.82 -3.31 -4.28
C VAL A 24 3.86 -4.40 -4.76
N CYS A 25 3.80 -4.66 -6.07
CA CYS A 25 2.98 -5.73 -6.64
C CYS A 25 3.40 -7.11 -6.11
N ASP A 26 4.69 -7.41 -6.13
CA ASP A 26 5.23 -8.66 -5.62
C ASP A 26 4.91 -8.86 -4.12
N ALA A 27 5.01 -7.78 -3.34
CA ALA A 27 4.65 -7.80 -1.93
C ALA A 27 3.15 -8.03 -1.69
N ILE A 28 2.29 -7.40 -2.52
CA ILE A 28 0.84 -7.61 -2.43
C ILE A 28 0.50 -9.04 -2.81
N HIS A 29 1.07 -9.60 -3.88
CA HIS A 29 0.81 -10.98 -4.31
C HIS A 29 1.23 -12.03 -3.28
N GLU A 30 2.24 -11.76 -2.48
CA GLU A 30 2.62 -12.67 -1.39
C GLU A 30 1.54 -12.74 -0.30
N ALA A 31 0.91 -11.62 0.04
CA ALA A 31 -0.14 -11.55 1.06
C ALA A 31 -1.54 -11.82 0.48
N TYR A 32 -1.78 -11.37 -0.74
CA TYR A 32 -3.05 -11.47 -1.47
C TYR A 32 -2.79 -12.06 -2.85
N PRO A 33 -2.64 -13.39 -2.99
CA PRO A 33 -2.35 -14.04 -4.28
C PRO A 33 -3.61 -14.07 -5.17
N ILE A 34 -4.17 -12.92 -5.43
CA ILE A 34 -5.36 -12.69 -6.24
C ILE A 34 -4.92 -11.93 -7.50
N PRO A 35 -5.39 -12.35 -8.69
CA PRO A 35 -5.02 -11.68 -9.94
C PRO A 35 -5.56 -10.25 -10.01
N ASP A 36 -5.05 -9.48 -10.98
CA ASP A 36 -5.45 -8.11 -11.29
C ASP A 36 -5.18 -7.12 -10.13
N THR A 37 -3.97 -7.17 -9.59
CA THR A 37 -3.49 -6.13 -8.66
C THR A 37 -3.22 -4.84 -9.41
N ARG A 38 -3.85 -3.77 -9.00
CA ARG A 38 -3.64 -2.43 -9.56
C ARG A 38 -2.90 -1.54 -8.59
N ILE A 39 -1.94 -0.78 -9.11
CA ILE A 39 -1.19 0.20 -8.35
C ILE A 39 -1.28 1.53 -9.07
N LEU A 40 -1.85 2.52 -8.41
CA LEU A 40 -1.97 3.88 -8.93
C LEU A 40 -1.03 4.79 -8.15
N LEU A 41 -0.05 5.35 -8.86
CA LEU A 41 0.79 6.41 -8.32
C LEU A 41 0.08 7.74 -8.55
N ARG A 42 -0.29 8.40 -7.47
CA ARG A 42 -0.87 9.74 -7.50
C ARG A 42 0.20 10.73 -7.12
N GLU A 43 0.75 11.37 -8.12
CA GLU A 43 1.87 12.29 -7.94
C GLU A 43 1.36 13.71 -7.66
N TRP A 44 1.88 14.31 -6.61
CA TRP A 44 1.53 15.65 -6.19
C TRP A 44 2.73 16.59 -6.29
N PRO A 45 2.55 17.82 -6.80
CA PRO A 45 3.56 18.84 -6.61
C PRO A 45 3.66 19.16 -5.11
N LEU A 46 4.88 19.36 -4.63
CA LEU A 46 5.14 19.56 -3.20
C LEU A 46 4.39 20.77 -2.61
N GLU A 47 4.16 21.79 -3.44
CA GLU A 47 3.35 22.96 -3.11
C GLU A 47 1.89 22.66 -2.75
N ASN A 48 1.40 21.45 -3.09
CA ASN A 48 0.06 20.99 -2.74
C ASN A 48 0.03 20.08 -1.50
N VAL A 49 1.16 19.88 -0.85
CA VAL A 49 1.28 19.00 0.32
C VAL A 49 1.67 19.83 1.53
N SER A 50 0.88 19.76 2.58
CA SER A 50 1.17 20.41 3.83
C SER A 50 1.48 19.44 4.95
N LYS A 51 2.36 19.87 5.86
CA LYS A 51 2.60 19.23 7.15
C LYS A 51 2.39 20.26 8.23
N ASP A 52 1.56 19.97 9.20
CA ASP A 52 1.27 20.86 10.33
C ASP A 52 0.89 22.29 9.88
N GLY A 53 0.10 22.38 8.78
CA GLY A 53 -0.33 23.66 8.20
C GLY A 53 0.72 24.41 7.38
N ARG A 54 1.87 23.82 7.11
CA ARG A 54 2.92 24.41 6.26
C ARG A 54 2.98 23.68 4.93
N LEU A 55 2.90 24.41 3.84
CA LEU A 55 3.14 23.91 2.49
C LEU A 55 4.64 23.72 2.23
N ASP A 56 4.98 23.01 1.16
CA ASP A 56 6.36 22.74 0.73
C ASP A 56 7.24 22.10 1.81
N SER A 57 6.63 21.35 2.72
CA SER A 57 7.38 20.74 3.82
C SER A 57 8.16 19.52 3.39
N GLU A 58 9.47 19.61 3.39
CA GLU A 58 10.39 18.48 3.21
C GLU A 58 10.66 17.77 4.56
N PRO A 59 10.96 16.46 4.54
CA PRO A 59 10.87 15.55 3.39
C PRO A 59 9.43 15.16 3.08
N ALA A 60 9.25 14.66 1.85
CA ALA A 60 7.97 14.12 1.43
C ALA A 60 7.48 12.99 2.35
N ARG A 61 6.16 12.88 2.49
CA ARG A 61 5.51 11.89 3.35
C ARG A 61 4.50 11.09 2.58
N PRO A 62 4.96 10.03 1.89
CA PRO A 62 4.09 9.18 1.11
C PRO A 62 3.00 8.52 1.94
N ILE A 63 1.82 8.36 1.33
CA ILE A 63 0.70 7.64 1.91
C ILE A 63 0.31 6.53 0.95
N CYS A 64 0.24 5.30 1.44
CA CYS A 64 -0.26 4.16 0.69
C CYS A 64 -1.59 3.70 1.30
N ARG A 65 -2.61 3.58 0.45
CA ARG A 65 -3.89 2.96 0.81
C ARG A 65 -4.06 1.68 0.04
N LEU A 66 -4.29 0.60 0.76
CA LEU A 66 -4.56 -0.71 0.20
C LEU A 66 -6.04 -1.02 0.36
N GLU A 67 -6.76 -1.05 -0.75
CA GLU A 67 -8.14 -1.55 -0.79
C GLU A 67 -8.09 -3.05 -1.10
N VAL A 68 -8.47 -3.87 -0.14
CA VAL A 68 -8.23 -5.31 -0.15
C VAL A 68 -9.43 -6.07 0.40
N PRO A 69 -9.65 -7.33 -0.04
CA PRO A 69 -10.63 -8.20 0.58
C PRO A 69 -10.21 -8.59 2.01
N PRO A 70 -11.16 -8.98 2.86
CA PRO A 70 -10.87 -9.40 4.23
C PRO A 70 -10.23 -10.79 4.28
N GLY A 71 -9.73 -11.18 5.45
CA GLY A 71 -9.35 -12.56 5.78
C GLY A 71 -7.85 -12.85 5.74
N VAL A 72 -7.01 -11.88 5.38
CA VAL A 72 -5.55 -12.07 5.41
C VAL A 72 -5.03 -11.95 6.85
N PRO A 73 -4.19 -12.90 7.31
CA PRO A 73 -3.63 -12.88 8.65
C PRO A 73 -2.75 -11.65 8.93
N VAL A 74 -2.71 -11.22 10.17
CA VAL A 74 -1.91 -10.06 10.62
C VAL A 74 -0.42 -10.26 10.29
N GLU A 75 0.10 -11.48 10.36
CA GLU A 75 1.52 -11.73 10.04
C GLU A 75 1.84 -11.47 8.56
N ALA A 76 0.94 -11.83 7.66
CA ALA A 76 1.10 -11.49 6.24
C ALA A 76 1.05 -9.97 6.03
N LYS A 77 0.16 -9.28 6.71
CA LYS A 77 0.09 -7.81 6.69
C LYS A 77 1.37 -7.17 7.23
N ARG A 78 1.97 -7.71 8.30
CA ARG A 78 3.26 -7.23 8.84
C ARG A 78 4.38 -7.32 7.81
N LYS A 79 4.49 -8.44 7.10
CA LYS A 79 5.48 -8.59 6.02
C LYS A 79 5.21 -7.59 4.89
N LEU A 80 3.96 -7.47 4.49
CA LEU A 80 3.53 -6.58 3.41
C LEU A 80 3.90 -5.11 3.70
N VAL A 81 3.57 -4.59 4.88
CA VAL A 81 3.87 -3.19 5.21
C VAL A 81 5.36 -2.91 5.27
N LYS A 82 6.17 -3.86 5.75
CA LYS A 82 7.65 -3.72 5.74
C LYS A 82 8.19 -3.60 4.32
N ARG A 83 7.72 -4.45 3.40
CA ARG A 83 8.17 -4.44 2.01
C ARG A 83 7.72 -3.17 1.27
N ILE A 84 6.47 -2.78 1.43
CA ILE A 84 5.95 -1.54 0.80
C ILE A 84 6.69 -0.31 1.34
N SER A 85 6.88 -0.21 2.65
CA SER A 85 7.61 0.91 3.26
C SER A 85 9.05 0.99 2.74
N ALA A 86 9.74 -0.14 2.66
CA ALA A 86 11.11 -0.20 2.11
C ALA A 86 11.16 0.21 0.63
N ALA A 87 10.21 -0.25 -0.19
CA ALA A 87 10.13 0.07 -1.60
C ALA A 87 9.90 1.58 -1.83
N ILE A 88 8.97 2.18 -1.10
CA ILE A 88 8.67 3.62 -1.19
C ILE A 88 9.86 4.44 -0.70
N THR A 89 10.44 4.07 0.44
CA THR A 89 11.61 4.76 1.01
C THR A 89 12.78 4.75 0.04
N ALA A 90 13.06 3.62 -0.60
CA ALA A 90 14.14 3.51 -1.58
C ALA A 90 13.86 4.32 -2.85
N ALA A 91 12.63 4.28 -3.38
CA ALA A 91 12.26 4.99 -4.60
C ALA A 91 12.35 6.52 -4.47
N TYR A 92 12.01 7.05 -3.30
CA TYR A 92 11.97 8.51 -3.04
C TYR A 92 13.16 9.01 -2.23
N GLY A 93 14.09 8.13 -1.85
CA GLY A 93 15.27 8.52 -1.06
C GLY A 93 14.90 9.15 0.27
N LEU A 94 13.88 8.63 0.95
CA LEU A 94 13.36 9.24 2.17
C LEU A 94 14.34 9.09 3.33
N PRO A 95 14.74 10.21 3.98
CA PRO A 95 15.55 10.15 5.18
C PRO A 95 14.71 9.72 6.39
N LYS A 96 15.37 9.22 7.42
CA LYS A 96 14.77 9.13 8.75
C LYS A 96 14.74 10.49 9.40
N GLU A 97 13.59 10.85 9.96
CA GLU A 97 13.41 12.07 10.74
C GLU A 97 13.24 11.73 12.22
N ASP A 98 13.84 12.55 13.05
CA ASP A 98 13.65 12.48 14.50
C ASP A 98 12.37 13.23 14.90
N ILE A 99 11.50 12.54 15.60
CA ILE A 99 10.26 13.09 16.13
C ILE A 99 10.29 13.05 17.64
N ARG A 100 10.01 14.18 18.22
CA ARG A 100 9.83 14.28 19.67
C ARG A 100 8.38 14.04 20.04
N LEU A 101 8.16 12.96 20.80
CA LEU A 101 6.84 12.65 21.36
C LEU A 101 6.50 13.62 22.50
N PRO A 102 5.21 13.74 22.89
CA PRO A 102 4.80 14.53 24.05
C PRO A 102 5.52 14.13 25.36
N SER A 103 5.95 12.88 25.47
CA SER A 103 6.76 12.38 26.60
C SER A 103 8.19 12.88 26.61
N GLY A 104 8.64 13.57 25.55
CA GLY A 104 10.03 13.98 25.33
C GLY A 104 10.90 12.92 24.66
N LYS A 105 10.41 11.68 24.48
CA LYS A 105 11.12 10.63 23.76
C LYS A 105 11.28 10.99 22.28
N VAL A 106 12.46 10.72 21.73
CA VAL A 106 12.76 10.90 20.29
C VAL A 106 12.64 9.56 19.59
N VAL A 107 11.94 9.55 18.45
CA VAL A 107 11.75 8.36 17.60
C VAL A 107 12.12 8.73 16.17
N ALA A 108 12.92 7.88 15.52
CA ALA A 108 13.26 8.06 14.10
C ALA A 108 12.26 7.31 13.21
N THR A 109 11.78 7.95 12.15
CA THR A 109 10.84 7.36 11.19
C THR A 109 11.00 7.93 9.79
N ASN A 110 10.70 7.11 8.77
CA ASN A 110 10.62 7.55 7.37
C ASN A 110 9.25 8.15 7.01
N TRP A 111 8.28 8.12 7.90
CA TRP A 111 6.93 8.66 7.69
C TRP A 111 6.14 8.08 6.53
N VAL A 112 6.44 6.87 6.10
CA VAL A 112 5.59 6.18 5.14
C VAL A 112 4.36 5.66 5.88
N LEU A 113 3.21 6.22 5.53
CA LEU A 113 1.93 5.84 6.13
C LEU A 113 1.24 4.82 5.24
N ILE A 114 0.78 3.70 5.82
CA ILE A 114 0.10 2.64 5.08
C ILE A 114 -1.21 2.32 5.78
N PHE A 115 -2.30 2.37 5.03
CA PHE A 115 -3.64 2.00 5.51
C PHE A 115 -4.16 0.78 4.77
N PHE A 116 -4.82 -0.11 5.50
CA PHE A 116 -5.64 -1.16 4.93
C PHE A 116 -7.11 -0.74 5.01
N LEU A 117 -7.77 -0.75 3.86
CA LEU A 117 -9.21 -0.55 3.73
C LEU A 117 -9.79 -1.89 3.28
N GLU A 118 -10.19 -2.70 4.24
CA GLU A 118 -10.81 -4.00 3.97
C GLU A 118 -12.27 -3.79 3.60
N TYR A 119 -12.65 -4.22 2.39
CA TYR A 119 -14.04 -4.16 1.93
C TYR A 119 -14.71 -5.53 2.04
N SER A 120 -15.96 -5.55 2.45
CA SER A 120 -16.76 -6.76 2.32
C SER A 120 -17.11 -7.01 0.85
N LEU A 121 -17.33 -8.27 0.47
CA LEU A 121 -17.60 -8.64 -0.93
C LEU A 121 -18.93 -8.08 -1.45
N GLU A 122 -19.83 -7.71 -0.57
CA GLU A 122 -21.09 -7.03 -0.91
C GLU A 122 -20.89 -5.53 -1.26
N ASN A 123 -19.73 -4.97 -0.95
CA ASN A 123 -19.37 -3.57 -1.23
C ASN A 123 -18.40 -3.43 -2.41
N ALA A 124 -18.20 -4.48 -3.19
CA ALA A 124 -17.38 -4.48 -4.40
C ALA A 124 -18.13 -5.17 -5.53
N ALA A 125 -17.89 -4.74 -6.75
CA ALA A 125 -18.51 -5.33 -7.93
C ALA A 125 -17.49 -5.45 -9.07
N LEU A 126 -17.66 -6.46 -9.90
CA LEU A 126 -16.90 -6.70 -11.11
C LEU A 126 -17.85 -7.19 -12.21
N ASP A 127 -17.74 -6.62 -13.40
CA ASP A 127 -18.58 -6.93 -14.56
C ASP A 127 -20.10 -6.86 -14.27
N GLY A 128 -20.49 -5.91 -13.41
CA GLY A 128 -21.89 -5.69 -13.07
C GLY A 128 -22.47 -6.67 -12.05
N LEU A 129 -21.66 -7.56 -11.50
CA LEU A 129 -22.05 -8.48 -10.42
C LEU A 129 -21.36 -8.09 -9.12
N LEU A 130 -22.05 -8.18 -8.01
CA LEU A 130 -21.42 -8.05 -6.70
C LEU A 130 -20.35 -9.14 -6.50
N ALA A 131 -19.30 -8.81 -5.81
CA ALA A 131 -18.14 -9.71 -5.69
C ALA A 131 -18.50 -11.06 -5.07
N PHE A 132 -19.42 -11.08 -4.09
CA PHE A 132 -19.88 -12.34 -3.48
C PHE A 132 -20.77 -13.19 -4.39
N GLU A 133 -21.28 -12.63 -5.49
CA GLU A 133 -22.10 -13.33 -6.50
C GLU A 133 -21.28 -13.70 -7.74
N ASN A 134 -20.09 -13.11 -7.91
CA ASN A 134 -19.27 -13.30 -9.09
C ASN A 134 -18.43 -14.58 -8.98
N PRO A 135 -18.69 -15.61 -9.83
CA PRO A 135 -17.99 -16.90 -9.72
C PRO A 135 -16.48 -16.79 -9.83
N MET A 136 -15.97 -15.89 -10.69
CA MET A 136 -14.52 -15.69 -10.85
C MET A 136 -13.88 -15.10 -9.59
N VAL A 137 -14.55 -14.16 -8.93
CA VAL A 137 -14.06 -13.57 -7.67
C VAL A 137 -14.07 -14.61 -6.56
N ILE A 138 -15.15 -15.38 -6.43
CA ILE A 138 -15.29 -16.44 -5.41
C ILE A 138 -14.18 -17.48 -5.58
N GLU A 139 -14.00 -18.00 -6.78
CA GLU A 139 -12.96 -18.99 -7.08
C GLU A 139 -11.56 -18.47 -6.81
N SER A 140 -11.24 -17.26 -7.30
CA SER A 140 -9.94 -16.63 -7.06
C SER A 140 -9.65 -16.46 -5.58
N MET A 141 -10.64 -16.08 -4.79
CA MET A 141 -10.45 -15.92 -3.34
C MET A 141 -10.27 -17.25 -2.62
N GLN A 142 -11.00 -18.27 -3.02
CA GLN A 142 -10.84 -19.62 -2.46
C GLN A 142 -9.44 -20.19 -2.74
N GLU A 143 -8.93 -19.99 -3.95
CA GLU A 143 -7.57 -20.40 -4.30
C GLU A 143 -6.52 -19.61 -3.53
N ALA A 144 -6.70 -18.28 -3.40
CA ALA A 144 -5.81 -17.41 -2.64
C ALA A 144 -5.72 -17.82 -1.16
N MET A 145 -6.84 -18.15 -0.53
CA MET A 145 -6.87 -18.61 0.85
C MET A 145 -6.06 -19.89 1.06
N LYS A 146 -6.17 -20.85 0.13
CA LYS A 146 -5.37 -22.09 0.17
C LYS A 146 -3.87 -21.83 0.09
N VAL A 147 -3.46 -20.86 -0.75
CA VAL A 147 -2.03 -20.49 -0.89
C VAL A 147 -1.51 -19.85 0.39
N VAL A 148 -2.29 -18.97 1.01
CA VAL A 148 -1.90 -18.31 2.27
C VAL A 148 -1.81 -19.32 3.42
N GLU A 149 -2.80 -20.20 3.55
CA GLU A 149 -2.80 -21.26 4.58
C GLU A 149 -1.63 -22.24 4.42
N ALA A 150 -1.25 -22.58 3.20
CA ALA A 150 -0.10 -23.47 2.93
C ALA A 150 1.26 -22.82 3.22
N ALA A 151 1.33 -21.49 3.33
CA ALA A 151 2.55 -20.74 3.62
C ALA A 151 2.79 -20.50 5.13
N GLU A 152 1.81 -20.85 5.99
CA GLU A 152 1.89 -20.83 7.45
C GLU A 152 2.49 -22.14 7.99
#